data_07a696ffce08b48d89560dc7ff817980
#
_entry.id   07a696ffce08b48d89560dc7ff817980
#
_cell.length_a   1.000
_cell.length_b   1.000
_cell.length_c   1.000
_cell.angle_alpha   90.00
_cell.angle_beta   90.00
_cell.angle_gamma   90.00
#
_symmetry.space_group_name_H-M   'P 1'
#
loop_
_entity.id
_entity.type
_entity.pdbx_description
1 polymer ?
#
loop_
_entity_poly.entity_id
_entity_poly.type
_entity_poly.pdbx_seq_one_letter_code
_entity_poly.pdbx_strand_id
1 'polypeptide(L)'
;ASPENDDALALTVLAAVLDGYSGARLDRALTQGADRLADSAAAGNGLMGRGPQLFTLDGVPAPGKTTEQVEAALRAQVQRIAREGVSEAELERVKTQWVASEVYKLDSVMNQARELGNLWAQGLPLDTGERLIQRLRQVSATQVQAVAAKYFGDDQLTVAALRRSLR
;
A
#
# COMPACT_ATOMS: atom_id res chain seq x y z
N ALA A 1 -12.09 6.83 4.14
CA ALA A 1 -12.48 5.42 4.07
C ALA A 1 -12.75 4.94 5.49
N SER A 2 -13.93 4.39 5.74
CA SER A 2 -14.23 3.70 7.00
C SER A 2 -13.53 2.34 6.97
N PRO A 3 -12.98 1.84 8.11
CA PRO A 3 -12.48 0.47 8.18
C PRO A 3 -13.54 -0.60 7.84
N GLU A 4 -14.80 -0.20 7.75
CA GLU A 4 -15.91 -1.04 7.31
C GLU A 4 -16.09 -1.08 5.77
N ASN A 5 -15.34 -0.30 5.02
CA ASN A 5 -15.40 -0.30 3.57
C ASN A 5 -14.48 -1.40 3.01
N ASP A 6 -15.04 -2.36 2.27
CA ASP A 6 -14.30 -3.46 1.66
C ASP A 6 -13.25 -2.97 0.64
N ASP A 7 -13.54 -1.89 -0.09
CA ASP A 7 -12.57 -1.28 -1.00
C ASP A 7 -11.33 -0.76 -0.24
N ALA A 8 -11.50 -0.21 0.97
CA ALA A 8 -10.37 0.27 1.77
C ALA A 8 -9.43 -0.86 2.19
N LEU A 9 -9.99 -2.03 2.52
CA LEU A 9 -9.20 -3.22 2.83
C LEU A 9 -8.52 -3.78 1.58
N ALA A 10 -9.22 -3.84 0.46
CA ALA A 10 -8.64 -4.27 -0.82
C ALA A 10 -7.51 -3.33 -1.28
N LEU A 11 -7.63 -2.01 -1.07
CA LEU A 11 -6.56 -1.03 -1.31
C LEU A 11 -5.37 -1.25 -0.38
N THR A 12 -5.59 -1.62 0.87
CA THR A 12 -4.50 -1.96 1.80
C THR A 12 -3.74 -3.21 1.34
N VAL A 13 -4.46 -4.23 0.87
CA VAL A 13 -3.84 -5.41 0.28
C VAL A 13 -3.11 -5.07 -1.01
N LEU A 14 -3.67 -4.20 -1.87
CA LEU A 14 -3.00 -3.70 -3.06
C LEU A 14 -1.67 -3.02 -2.73
N ALA A 15 -1.64 -2.14 -1.73
CA ALA A 15 -0.40 -1.50 -1.27
C ALA A 15 0.63 -2.55 -0.83
N ALA A 16 0.21 -3.57 -0.08
CA ALA A 16 1.09 -4.63 0.39
C ALA A 16 1.58 -5.57 -0.74
N VAL A 17 0.79 -5.81 -1.79
CA VAL A 17 1.23 -6.51 -3.01
C VAL A 17 2.31 -5.70 -3.74
N LEU A 18 2.16 -4.37 -3.77
CA LEU A 18 3.13 -3.48 -4.41
C LEU A 18 4.44 -3.37 -3.62
N ASP A 19 4.37 -3.21 -2.28
CA ASP A 19 5.53 -2.86 -1.44
C ASP A 19 5.53 -3.50 -0.02
N GLY A 20 4.75 -4.52 0.23
CA GLY A 20 4.59 -5.08 1.59
C GLY A 20 5.72 -5.98 2.06
N TYR A 21 6.72 -6.32 1.24
CA TYR A 21 7.82 -7.22 1.57
C TYR A 21 9.01 -7.04 0.63
N SER A 22 10.19 -7.47 1.08
CA SER A 22 11.40 -7.48 0.23
C SER A 22 11.20 -8.37 -0.99
N GLY A 23 11.41 -7.81 -2.17
CA GLY A 23 11.09 -8.46 -3.45
C GLY A 23 9.62 -8.38 -3.85
N ALA A 24 8.84 -7.44 -3.29
CA ALA A 24 7.51 -7.08 -3.78
C ALA A 24 7.56 -6.50 -5.20
N ARG A 25 6.40 -6.19 -5.80
CA ARG A 25 6.35 -5.80 -7.21
C ARG A 25 7.16 -4.54 -7.52
N LEU A 26 7.07 -3.50 -6.69
CA LEU A 26 7.81 -2.25 -6.89
C LEU A 26 9.32 -2.48 -6.74
N ASP A 27 9.73 -3.24 -5.73
CA ASP A 27 11.13 -3.55 -5.51
C ASP A 27 11.73 -4.25 -6.75
N ARG A 28 11.12 -5.33 -7.21
CA ARG A 28 11.59 -6.07 -8.40
C ARG A 28 11.57 -5.26 -9.69
N ALA A 29 10.58 -4.38 -9.86
CA ALA A 29 10.38 -3.67 -11.11
C ALA A 29 11.20 -2.38 -11.22
N LEU A 30 11.48 -1.71 -10.08
CA LEU A 30 12.05 -0.37 -10.10
C LEU A 30 13.42 -0.28 -9.44
N THR A 31 13.69 -1.07 -8.38
CA THR A 31 14.87 -0.83 -7.53
C THR A 31 15.98 -1.87 -7.72
N GLN A 32 15.70 -2.97 -8.41
CA GLN A 32 16.68 -4.04 -8.62
C GLN A 32 17.40 -3.93 -9.97
N GLY A 33 18.64 -4.43 -10.01
CA GLY A 33 19.45 -4.50 -11.22
C GLY A 33 20.32 -3.26 -11.48
N ALA A 34 21.20 -3.39 -12.47
CA ALA A 34 22.15 -2.32 -12.83
C ALA A 34 21.46 -1.11 -13.47
N ASP A 35 20.38 -1.35 -14.21
CA ASP A 35 19.58 -0.31 -14.88
C ASP A 35 18.33 0.09 -14.09
N ARG A 36 18.36 -0.05 -12.76
CA ARG A 36 17.21 0.30 -11.91
C ARG A 36 16.70 1.72 -12.21
N LEU A 37 15.40 1.89 -12.16
CA LEU A 37 14.74 3.19 -12.39
C LEU A 37 14.73 4.07 -11.15
N ALA A 38 14.68 3.45 -9.97
CA ALA A 38 14.56 4.14 -8.70
C ALA A 38 15.57 3.60 -7.68
N ASP A 39 16.06 4.46 -6.79
CA ASP A 39 16.81 4.05 -5.60
C ASP A 39 15.88 3.54 -4.51
N SER A 40 14.64 4.02 -4.48
CA SER A 40 13.57 3.49 -3.64
C SER A 40 12.22 3.68 -4.31
N ALA A 41 11.30 2.77 -4.02
CA ALA A 41 9.90 2.87 -4.44
C ALA A 41 9.03 2.32 -3.31
N ALA A 42 7.91 2.98 -3.04
CA ALA A 42 7.00 2.59 -1.96
C ALA A 42 5.54 2.77 -2.38
N ALA A 43 4.66 2.01 -1.71
CA ALA A 43 3.22 2.14 -1.82
C ALA A 43 2.59 2.11 -0.43
N GLY A 44 1.61 2.98 -0.19
CA GLY A 44 0.90 3.04 1.07
C GLY A 44 -0.58 3.34 0.90
N ASN A 45 -1.40 2.83 1.81
CA ASN A 45 -2.81 3.16 1.90
C ASN A 45 -3.17 3.59 3.31
N GLY A 46 -3.71 4.78 3.47
CA GLY A 46 -4.27 5.23 4.73
C GLY A 46 -5.57 4.48 5.02
N LEU A 47 -5.57 3.60 6.01
CA LEU A 47 -6.74 2.79 6.36
C LEU A 47 -7.62 3.45 7.43
N MET A 48 -7.01 4.12 8.40
CA MET A 48 -7.71 4.74 9.53
C MET A 48 -7.28 6.21 9.67
N GLY A 49 -8.24 7.11 9.83
CA GLY A 49 -7.98 8.54 10.02
C GLY A 49 -9.26 9.37 10.01
N ARG A 50 -9.15 10.61 10.50
CA ARG A 50 -10.23 11.58 10.46
C ARG A 50 -10.30 12.25 9.09
N GLY A 51 -11.15 11.77 8.19
CA GLY A 51 -11.35 12.32 6.86
C GLY A 51 -10.86 11.41 5.73
N PRO A 52 -10.85 11.92 4.49
CA PRO A 52 -10.41 11.15 3.32
C PRO A 52 -8.96 10.67 3.47
N GLN A 53 -8.74 9.40 3.19
CA GLN A 53 -7.40 8.83 3.19
C GLN A 53 -6.87 8.78 1.76
N LEU A 54 -5.54 8.82 1.63
CA LEU A 54 -4.87 8.75 0.34
C LEU A 54 -4.22 7.37 0.15
N PHE A 55 -4.23 6.92 -1.09
CA PHE A 55 -3.29 5.91 -1.55
C PHE A 55 -2.09 6.65 -2.13
N THR A 56 -0.90 6.32 -1.66
CA THR A 56 0.34 6.97 -2.10
C THR A 56 1.22 5.99 -2.85
N LEU A 57 1.90 6.51 -3.87
CA LEU A 57 3.00 5.86 -4.55
C LEU A 57 4.17 6.83 -4.51
N ASP A 58 5.28 6.40 -3.95
CA ASP A 58 6.46 7.22 -3.76
C ASP A 58 7.65 6.59 -4.49
N GLY A 59 8.55 7.41 -5.01
CA GLY A 59 9.75 6.93 -5.66
C GLY A 59 10.87 7.97 -5.71
N VAL A 60 12.09 7.52 -5.51
CA VAL A 60 13.30 8.34 -5.66
C VAL A 60 14.03 7.87 -6.92
N PRO A 61 14.17 8.72 -7.95
CA PRO A 61 14.88 8.35 -9.18
C PRO A 61 16.32 7.90 -8.92
N ALA A 62 16.75 6.85 -9.58
CA ALA A 62 18.16 6.45 -9.62
C ALA A 62 19.01 7.46 -10.41
N PRO A 63 20.34 7.50 -10.23
CA PRO A 63 21.22 8.40 -10.98
C PRO A 63 20.98 8.30 -12.49
N GLY A 64 20.76 9.44 -13.14
CA GLY A 64 20.49 9.52 -14.57
C GLY A 64 19.05 9.20 -14.99
N LYS A 65 18.17 8.90 -14.06
CA LYS A 65 16.74 8.70 -14.32
C LYS A 65 15.93 9.95 -13.95
N THR A 66 14.72 10.08 -14.51
CA THR A 66 13.87 11.25 -14.27
C THR A 66 12.66 10.88 -13.39
N THR A 67 12.05 11.90 -12.78
CA THR A 67 10.82 11.73 -11.99
C THR A 67 9.67 11.18 -12.83
N GLU A 68 9.57 11.61 -14.09
CA GLU A 68 8.54 11.17 -15.04
C GLU A 68 8.69 9.68 -15.40
N GLN A 69 9.93 9.19 -15.51
CA GLN A 69 10.19 7.75 -15.72
C GLN A 69 9.75 6.91 -14.53
N VAL A 70 10.05 7.39 -13.32
CA VAL A 70 9.64 6.69 -12.08
C VAL A 70 8.12 6.72 -11.91
N GLU A 71 7.47 7.88 -12.14
CA GLU A 71 6.02 7.99 -12.10
C GLU A 71 5.36 6.99 -13.07
N ALA A 72 5.79 6.99 -14.33
CA ALA A 72 5.26 6.09 -15.34
C ALA A 72 5.41 4.61 -14.94
N ALA A 73 6.56 4.24 -14.36
CA ALA A 73 6.81 2.88 -13.89
C ALA A 73 5.93 2.49 -12.68
N LEU A 74 5.75 3.39 -11.71
CA LEU A 74 4.86 3.18 -10.57
C LEU A 74 3.42 2.94 -11.05
N ARG A 75 2.90 3.81 -11.91
CA ARG A 75 1.56 3.69 -12.50
C ARG A 75 1.41 2.40 -13.30
N ALA A 76 2.41 2.00 -14.06
CA ALA A 76 2.41 0.77 -14.84
C ALA A 76 2.23 -0.48 -13.97
N GLN A 77 2.80 -0.50 -12.75
CA GLN A 77 2.60 -1.64 -11.82
C GLN A 77 1.15 -1.75 -11.33
N VAL A 78 0.50 -0.62 -11.01
CA VAL A 78 -0.93 -0.62 -10.65
C VAL A 78 -1.79 -1.04 -11.84
N GLN A 79 -1.55 -0.48 -13.02
CA GLN A 79 -2.29 -0.84 -14.24
C GLN A 79 -2.10 -2.32 -14.61
N ARG A 80 -0.93 -2.89 -14.33
CA ARG A 80 -0.69 -4.31 -14.52
C ARG A 80 -1.58 -5.15 -13.60
N ILE A 81 -1.72 -4.76 -12.32
CA ILE A 81 -2.64 -5.44 -11.41
C ILE A 81 -4.09 -5.29 -11.88
N ALA A 82 -4.49 -4.12 -12.36
CA ALA A 82 -5.83 -3.89 -12.88
C ALA A 82 -6.17 -4.81 -14.07
N ARG A 83 -5.18 -5.09 -14.94
CA ARG A 83 -5.37 -5.95 -16.13
C ARG A 83 -5.22 -7.44 -15.83
N GLU A 84 -4.18 -7.81 -15.11
CA GLU A 84 -3.74 -9.20 -14.94
C GLU A 84 -4.16 -9.80 -13.59
N GLY A 85 -4.53 -8.95 -12.62
CA GLY A 85 -4.84 -9.36 -11.26
C GLY A 85 -3.60 -9.68 -10.42
N VAL A 86 -3.83 -10.39 -9.32
CA VAL A 86 -2.81 -10.93 -8.41
C VAL A 86 -3.00 -12.45 -8.31
N SER A 87 -1.90 -13.17 -8.19
CA SER A 87 -1.98 -14.62 -7.97
C SER A 87 -2.39 -14.94 -6.53
N GLU A 88 -3.05 -16.07 -6.31
CA GLU A 88 -3.41 -16.53 -4.96
C GLU A 88 -2.16 -16.71 -4.07
N ALA A 89 -1.06 -17.18 -4.62
CA ALA A 89 0.18 -17.34 -3.87
C ALA A 89 0.76 -15.98 -3.39
N GLU A 90 0.66 -14.94 -4.20
CA GLU A 90 1.07 -13.58 -3.85
C GLU A 90 0.13 -12.97 -2.81
N LEU A 91 -1.18 -13.16 -2.99
CA LEU A 91 -2.20 -12.70 -2.06
C LEU A 91 -2.04 -13.33 -0.67
N GLU A 92 -1.91 -14.66 -0.60
CA GLU A 92 -1.73 -15.37 0.66
C GLU A 92 -0.42 -15.01 1.37
N ARG A 93 0.65 -14.78 0.62
CA ARG A 93 1.91 -14.28 1.20
C ARG A 93 1.72 -12.93 1.89
N VAL A 94 1.07 -11.99 1.22
CA VAL A 94 0.80 -10.65 1.76
C VAL A 94 -0.08 -10.73 3.01
N LYS A 95 -1.16 -11.51 2.97
CA LYS A 95 -2.04 -11.71 4.12
C LYS A 95 -1.32 -12.32 5.31
N THR A 96 -0.51 -13.35 5.08
CA THR A 96 0.27 -14.02 6.13
C THR A 96 1.25 -13.05 6.79
N GLN A 97 1.97 -12.25 5.99
CA GLN A 97 2.92 -11.27 6.52
C GLN A 97 2.24 -10.17 7.32
N TRP A 98 1.07 -9.71 6.86
CA TRP A 98 0.34 -8.69 7.58
C TRP A 98 -0.18 -9.19 8.92
N VAL A 99 -0.76 -10.39 8.94
CA VAL A 99 -1.19 -11.03 10.18
C VAL A 99 -0.02 -11.23 11.16
N ALA A 100 1.12 -11.69 10.65
CA ALA A 100 2.33 -11.83 11.48
C ALA A 100 2.78 -10.48 12.05
N SER A 101 2.78 -9.42 11.25
CA SER A 101 3.11 -8.06 11.70
C SER A 101 2.18 -7.56 12.82
N GLU A 102 0.88 -7.81 12.70
CA GLU A 102 -0.09 -7.43 13.73
C GLU A 102 0.13 -8.23 15.04
N VAL A 103 0.41 -9.53 14.93
CA VAL A 103 0.74 -10.35 16.12
C VAL A 103 2.00 -9.85 16.82
N TYR A 104 3.07 -9.51 16.06
CA TYR A 104 4.30 -8.97 16.65
C TYR A 104 4.12 -7.61 17.34
N LYS A 105 3.15 -6.81 16.93
CA LYS A 105 2.83 -5.56 17.64
C LYS A 105 2.35 -5.80 19.07
N LEU A 106 1.72 -6.95 19.32
CA LEU A 106 1.22 -7.32 20.65
C LEU A 106 2.34 -7.62 21.66
N ASP A 107 3.56 -7.88 21.23
CA ASP A 107 4.70 -8.11 22.12
C ASP A 107 5.18 -6.84 22.81
N SER A 108 4.73 -5.66 22.41
CA SER A 108 5.11 -4.39 22.99
C SER A 108 3.91 -3.72 23.67
N VAL A 109 4.00 -3.57 24.99
CA VAL A 109 3.01 -2.83 25.80
C VAL A 109 2.83 -1.39 25.29
N MET A 110 3.91 -0.74 24.84
CA MET A 110 3.84 0.61 24.29
C MET A 110 3.06 0.65 22.97
N ASN A 111 3.23 -0.36 22.11
CA ASN A 111 2.47 -0.45 20.86
C ASN A 111 0.99 -0.71 21.14
N GLN A 112 0.67 -1.61 22.06
CA GLN A 112 -0.71 -1.85 22.49
C GLN A 112 -1.36 -0.58 23.05
N ALA A 113 -0.68 0.13 23.95
CA ALA A 113 -1.19 1.37 24.52
C ALA A 113 -1.44 2.45 23.46
N ARG A 114 -0.51 2.58 22.49
CA ARG A 114 -0.66 3.52 21.36
C ARG A 114 -1.83 3.15 20.47
N GLU A 115 -1.99 1.88 20.16
CA GLU A 115 -3.10 1.39 19.33
C GLU A 115 -4.45 1.65 20.01
N LEU A 116 -4.61 1.24 21.26
CA LEU A 116 -5.83 1.48 22.03
C LEU A 116 -6.13 2.98 22.17
N GLY A 117 -5.11 3.80 22.44
CA GLY A 117 -5.24 5.25 22.51
C GLY A 117 -5.68 5.87 21.19
N ASN A 118 -5.14 5.40 20.06
CA ASN A 118 -5.54 5.85 18.73
C ASN A 118 -6.97 5.45 18.39
N LEU A 119 -7.38 4.22 18.68
CA LEU A 119 -8.76 3.76 18.47
C LEU A 119 -9.74 4.58 19.29
N TRP A 120 -9.44 4.78 20.57
CA TRP A 120 -10.27 5.59 21.45
C TRP A 120 -10.38 7.05 20.97
N ALA A 121 -9.27 7.67 20.61
CA ALA A 121 -9.23 9.04 20.10
C ALA A 121 -10.00 9.23 18.79
N GLN A 122 -10.15 8.19 18.00
CA GLN A 122 -10.92 8.17 16.75
C GLN A 122 -12.39 7.73 16.95
N GLY A 123 -12.79 7.38 18.18
CA GLY A 123 -14.13 6.88 18.48
C GLY A 123 -14.41 5.49 17.91
N LEU A 124 -13.36 4.69 17.66
CA LEU A 124 -13.46 3.34 17.14
C LEU A 124 -13.55 2.32 18.30
N PRO A 125 -14.24 1.18 18.10
CA PRO A 125 -14.25 0.08 19.06
C PRO A 125 -12.82 -0.45 19.30
N LEU A 126 -12.54 -0.88 20.54
CA LEU A 126 -11.20 -1.38 20.92
C LEU A 126 -10.84 -2.71 20.23
N ASP A 127 -11.83 -3.46 19.77
CA ASP A 127 -11.65 -4.70 18.99
C ASP A 127 -11.48 -4.48 17.49
N THR A 128 -11.35 -3.22 17.05
CA THR A 128 -11.21 -2.86 15.62
C THR A 128 -10.02 -3.58 14.98
N GLY A 129 -8.88 -3.71 15.67
CA GLY A 129 -7.70 -4.40 15.16
C GLY A 129 -7.99 -5.88 14.82
N GLU A 130 -8.64 -6.60 15.72
CA GLU A 130 -9.01 -8.00 15.50
C GLU A 130 -9.98 -8.16 14.34
N ARG A 131 -11.00 -7.30 14.27
CA ARG A 131 -11.98 -7.30 13.16
C ARG A 131 -11.29 -7.01 11.81
N LEU A 132 -10.34 -6.08 11.78
CA LEU A 132 -9.59 -5.78 10.56
C LEU A 132 -8.80 -6.98 10.08
N ILE A 133 -8.12 -7.72 10.97
CA ILE A 133 -7.39 -8.93 10.63
C ILE A 133 -8.34 -9.98 10.03
N GLN A 134 -9.49 -10.21 10.66
CA GLN A 134 -10.48 -11.18 10.16
C GLN A 134 -10.98 -10.80 8.75
N ARG A 135 -11.34 -9.55 8.54
CA ARG A 135 -11.83 -9.05 7.23
C ARG A 135 -10.74 -9.05 6.17
N LEU A 136 -9.52 -8.69 6.52
CA LEU A 136 -8.40 -8.69 5.56
C LEU A 136 -8.10 -10.09 5.03
N ARG A 137 -8.24 -11.11 5.88
CA ARG A 137 -8.12 -12.51 5.44
C ARG A 137 -9.16 -12.90 4.37
N GLN A 138 -10.31 -12.24 4.34
CA GLN A 138 -11.39 -12.48 3.38
C GLN A 138 -11.23 -11.72 2.05
N VAL A 139 -10.29 -10.77 1.97
CA VAL A 139 -10.05 -10.04 0.72
C VAL A 139 -9.62 -11.01 -0.38
N SER A 140 -10.30 -10.95 -1.52
CA SER A 140 -10.03 -11.80 -2.68
C SER A 140 -9.12 -11.10 -3.71
N ALA A 141 -8.49 -11.89 -4.57
CA ALA A 141 -7.70 -11.37 -5.71
C ALA A 141 -8.55 -10.50 -6.65
N THR A 142 -9.83 -10.89 -6.85
CA THR A 142 -10.77 -10.12 -7.67
C THR A 142 -11.08 -8.74 -7.07
N GLN A 143 -11.20 -8.63 -5.73
CA GLN A 143 -11.40 -7.33 -5.08
C GLN A 143 -10.15 -6.44 -5.24
N VAL A 144 -8.95 -6.99 -5.09
CA VAL A 144 -7.70 -6.25 -5.30
C VAL A 144 -7.59 -5.74 -6.74
N GLN A 145 -7.93 -6.58 -7.72
CA GLN A 145 -7.96 -6.18 -9.14
C GLN A 145 -9.01 -5.08 -9.38
N ALA A 146 -10.20 -5.22 -8.83
CA ALA A 146 -11.29 -4.26 -9.00
C ALA A 146 -10.93 -2.87 -8.47
N VAL A 147 -10.31 -2.76 -7.28
CA VAL A 147 -9.89 -1.45 -6.74
C VAL A 147 -8.72 -0.86 -7.52
N ALA A 148 -7.80 -1.68 -8.03
CA ALA A 148 -6.74 -1.21 -8.93
C ALA A 148 -7.29 -0.61 -10.23
N ALA A 149 -8.38 -1.16 -10.77
CA ALA A 149 -9.06 -0.61 -11.94
C ALA A 149 -9.90 0.65 -11.63
N LYS A 150 -10.48 0.73 -10.42
CA LYS A 150 -11.46 1.76 -10.04
C LYS A 150 -10.84 3.08 -9.62
N TYR A 151 -9.73 3.07 -8.87
CA TYR A 151 -9.27 4.24 -8.12
C TYR A 151 -8.03 4.94 -8.69
N PHE A 152 -7.47 4.45 -9.80
CA PHE A 152 -6.20 4.98 -10.33
C PHE A 152 -6.36 5.63 -11.71
N GLY A 153 -7.52 6.26 -11.94
CA GLY A 153 -7.75 7.12 -13.09
C GLY A 153 -7.05 8.48 -12.96
N ASP A 154 -6.85 9.16 -14.09
CA ASP A 154 -6.18 10.47 -14.11
C ASP A 154 -7.00 11.57 -13.42
N ASP A 155 -8.31 11.40 -13.32
CA ASP A 155 -9.25 12.29 -12.62
C ASP A 155 -9.07 12.30 -11.08
N GLN A 156 -8.41 11.29 -10.52
CA GLN A 156 -8.15 11.14 -9.09
C GLN A 156 -6.67 11.26 -8.74
N LEU A 157 -5.83 11.64 -9.71
CA LEU A 157 -4.38 11.67 -9.56
C LEU A 157 -3.89 13.06 -9.15
N THR A 158 -3.04 13.08 -8.13
CA THR A 158 -2.20 14.25 -7.80
C THR A 158 -0.74 13.81 -7.84
N VAL A 159 0.08 14.50 -8.64
CA VAL A 159 1.52 14.23 -8.74
C VAL A 159 2.28 15.39 -8.12
N ALA A 160 3.20 15.07 -7.21
CA ALA A 160 4.15 16.02 -6.64
C ALA A 160 5.58 15.55 -6.94
N ALA A 161 6.38 16.41 -7.56
CA ALA A 161 7.77 16.11 -7.88
C ALA A 161 8.70 17.15 -7.29
N LEU A 162 9.64 16.71 -6.45
CA LEU A 162 10.73 17.58 -5.98
C LEU A 162 11.83 17.64 -7.03
N ARG A 163 12.06 18.83 -7.58
CA ARG A 163 13.14 19.08 -8.55
C ARG A 163 14.26 19.87 -7.90
N ARG A 164 15.50 19.48 -8.19
CA ARG A 164 16.66 20.24 -7.76
C ARG A 164 16.67 21.58 -8.51
N SER A 165 16.61 22.68 -7.76
CA SER A 165 16.84 24.00 -8.35
C SER A 165 18.32 24.11 -8.73
N LEU A 166 18.60 24.31 -10.02
CA LEU A 166 19.92 24.74 -10.47
C LEU A 166 20.04 26.23 -10.08
N ARG A 167 20.80 26.51 -9.01
CA ARG A 167 21.33 27.85 -8.75
C ARG A 167 22.64 28.02 -9.46
#